data_4f4512f5a50b66bcb09e154398f306a1
#
_entry.id   4f4512f5a50b66bcb09e154398f306a1
#
_cell.length_a   1.000
_cell.length_b   1.000
_cell.length_c   1.000
_cell.angle_alpha   90.00
_cell.angle_beta   90.00
_cell.angle_gamma   90.00
#
_symmetry.space_group_name_H-M   'P 1'
#
loop_
_entity.id
_entity.type
_entity.pdbx_description
1 polymer ?
#
loop_
_entity_poly.entity_id
_entity_poly.type
_entity_poly.pdbx_seq_one_letter_code
_entity_poly.pdbx_strand_id
1 'polypeptide(L)'
;LGLTGCLGQQDGEKLLKRMPYLDFVMGPDQVEGIAQAVDRVRTTSKSFVWTGFDQEKVYSIPELPGDLPKSPGPSAFVNIIKGCDKFCSFCVVPYTRGREKSREPDELYREIRHLVEYGAKEIILLGQNVNSYGKRGLKSPIPFHELLYGVAEIPGVQRLRFTTSHPNDFTRE
;
A
#
# COMPACT_ATOMS: atom_id res chain seq x y z
N LEU A 1 16.28 -3.95 17.22
CA LEU A 1 15.38 -2.84 16.85
C LEU A 1 15.41 -2.61 15.35
N GLY A 2 14.24 -2.63 14.67
CA GLY A 2 14.15 -2.40 13.23
C GLY A 2 13.43 -1.08 12.89
N LEU A 3 13.86 -0.41 11.83
CA LEU A 3 13.19 0.76 11.27
C LEU A 3 12.69 0.42 9.86
N THR A 4 11.42 0.68 9.59
CA THR A 4 10.81 0.39 8.28
C THR A 4 10.10 1.61 7.70
N GLY A 5 9.81 1.55 6.40
CA GLY A 5 9.01 2.55 5.71
C GLY A 5 9.78 3.55 4.85
N CYS A 6 9.14 4.69 4.53
CA CYS A 6 9.68 5.66 3.57
C CYS A 6 11.03 6.24 3.99
N LEU A 7 11.22 6.51 5.28
CA LEU A 7 12.50 7.02 5.79
C LEU A 7 13.61 5.96 5.63
N GLY A 8 13.28 4.68 5.90
CA GLY A 8 14.21 3.57 5.67
C GLY A 8 14.62 3.47 4.21
N GLN A 9 13.68 3.61 3.28
CA GLN A 9 13.95 3.61 1.84
C GLN A 9 14.85 4.76 1.42
N GLN A 10 14.63 5.95 1.98
CA GLN A 10 15.34 7.17 1.59
C GLN A 10 16.78 7.22 2.13
N ASP A 11 16.96 6.91 3.40
CA ASP A 11 18.21 7.18 4.12
C ASP A 11 18.96 5.90 4.55
N GLY A 12 18.40 4.72 4.37
CA GLY A 12 19.01 3.40 4.58
C GLY A 12 20.29 3.35 5.40
N GLU A 13 21.45 3.29 4.73
CA GLU A 13 22.77 3.21 5.33
C GLU A 13 23.10 4.41 6.27
N LYS A 14 22.60 5.61 5.95
CA LYS A 14 22.81 6.79 6.80
C LYS A 14 22.15 6.64 8.17
N LEU A 15 20.99 5.94 8.20
CA LEU A 15 20.29 5.67 9.46
C LEU A 15 21.08 4.73 10.36
N LEU A 16 21.66 3.65 9.82
CA LEU A 16 22.50 2.76 10.61
C LEU A 16 23.72 3.48 11.18
N LYS A 17 24.33 4.39 10.41
CA LYS A 17 25.47 5.19 10.89
C LYS A 17 25.09 6.16 12.01
N ARG A 18 23.90 6.78 11.93
CA ARG A 18 23.42 7.73 12.95
C ARG A 18 22.83 7.06 14.18
N MET A 19 22.29 5.85 14.00
CA MET A 19 21.59 5.08 15.03
C MET A 19 22.17 3.66 15.08
N PRO A 20 23.38 3.49 15.66
CA PRO A 20 24.08 2.20 15.66
C PRO A 20 23.39 1.10 16.48
N TYR A 21 22.35 1.43 17.22
CA TYR A 21 21.48 0.51 17.94
C TYR A 21 20.40 -0.13 17.06
N LEU A 22 20.26 0.28 15.79
CA LEU A 22 19.36 -0.40 14.85
C LEU A 22 19.99 -1.68 14.34
N ASP A 23 19.23 -2.75 14.38
CA ASP A 23 19.61 -4.04 13.82
C ASP A 23 19.34 -4.12 12.33
N PHE A 24 18.25 -3.49 11.85
CA PHE A 24 17.96 -3.41 10.42
C PHE A 24 17.17 -2.17 10.02
N VAL A 25 17.32 -1.79 8.75
CA VAL A 25 16.53 -0.75 8.09
C VAL A 25 15.91 -1.32 6.83
N MET A 26 14.59 -1.17 6.65
CA MET A 26 13.86 -1.73 5.51
C MET A 26 13.04 -0.68 4.79
N GLY A 27 13.01 -0.79 3.47
CA GLY A 27 12.10 -0.03 2.62
C GLY A 27 10.65 -0.56 2.69
N PRO A 28 9.66 0.21 2.18
CA PRO A 28 8.25 -0.18 2.22
C PRO A 28 7.93 -1.44 1.40
N ASP A 29 8.71 -1.75 0.36
CA ASP A 29 8.53 -2.95 -0.47
C ASP A 29 9.00 -4.23 0.22
N GLN A 30 9.79 -4.09 1.27
CA GLN A 30 10.43 -5.21 1.96
C GLN A 30 9.70 -5.63 3.23
N VAL A 31 8.64 -4.90 3.64
CA VAL A 31 7.93 -5.12 4.92
C VAL A 31 7.38 -6.54 5.06
N GLU A 32 6.97 -7.18 3.98
CA GLU A 32 6.53 -8.58 4.02
C GLU A 32 7.63 -9.56 4.47
N GLY A 33 8.90 -9.18 4.26
CA GLY A 33 10.08 -9.94 4.71
C GLY A 33 10.51 -9.68 6.15
N ILE A 34 9.68 -9.05 6.98
CA ILE A 34 10.08 -8.66 8.35
C ILE A 34 10.46 -9.87 9.23
N ALA A 35 9.78 -11.00 9.08
CA ALA A 35 10.14 -12.23 9.80
C ALA A 35 11.55 -12.71 9.43
N GLN A 36 11.87 -12.70 8.13
CA GLN A 36 13.21 -13.07 7.64
C GLN A 36 14.27 -12.07 8.12
N ALA A 37 13.93 -10.78 8.20
CA ALA A 37 14.83 -9.76 8.74
C ALA A 37 15.15 -10.02 10.22
N VAL A 38 14.15 -10.37 11.02
CA VAL A 38 14.33 -10.72 12.43
C VAL A 38 15.20 -11.97 12.59
N ASP A 39 14.93 -13.02 11.83
CA ASP A 39 15.69 -14.25 11.87
C ASP A 39 17.16 -14.04 11.45
N ARG A 40 17.39 -13.23 10.43
CA ARG A 40 18.73 -12.86 10.00
C ARG A 40 19.51 -12.15 11.11
N VAL A 41 18.90 -11.19 11.82
CA VAL A 41 19.55 -10.52 12.96
C VAL A 41 19.90 -11.53 14.05
N ARG A 42 18.96 -12.41 14.40
CA ARG A 42 19.17 -13.44 15.46
C ARG A 42 20.30 -14.39 15.14
N THR A 43 20.46 -14.74 13.85
CA THR A 43 21.49 -15.71 13.43
C THR A 43 22.85 -15.07 13.18
N THR A 44 22.90 -13.85 12.68
CA THR A 44 24.18 -13.24 12.25
C THR A 44 24.70 -12.21 13.22
N SER A 45 23.84 -11.65 14.09
CA SER A 45 24.14 -10.52 15.00
C SER A 45 24.74 -9.29 14.26
N LYS A 46 24.44 -9.16 12.95
CA LYS A 46 24.91 -8.05 12.13
C LYS A 46 23.75 -7.18 11.67
N SER A 47 23.93 -5.86 11.78
CA SER A 47 23.00 -4.90 11.22
C SER A 47 23.06 -4.89 9.68
N PHE A 48 21.93 -4.57 9.04
CA PHE A 48 21.84 -4.50 7.57
C PHE A 48 20.76 -3.55 7.09
N VAL A 49 20.86 -3.17 5.81
CA VAL A 49 19.85 -2.41 5.10
C VAL A 49 19.22 -3.29 4.03
N TRP A 50 17.91 -3.23 3.94
CA TRP A 50 17.14 -3.92 2.90
C TRP A 50 16.14 -2.94 2.28
N THR A 51 16.60 -2.26 1.24
CA THR A 51 15.85 -1.23 0.50
C THR A 51 15.85 -1.56 -0.99
N GLY A 52 15.05 -0.85 -1.75
CA GLY A 52 14.91 -1.03 -3.19
C GLY A 52 13.47 -1.28 -3.60
N PHE A 53 13.23 -1.35 -4.90
CA PHE A 53 11.92 -1.59 -5.49
C PHE A 53 11.98 -2.79 -6.41
N ASP A 54 11.13 -3.77 -6.15
CA ASP A 54 10.89 -4.84 -7.09
C ASP A 54 9.85 -4.38 -8.12
N GLN A 55 10.31 -4.08 -9.33
CA GLN A 55 9.47 -3.57 -10.42
C GLN A 55 8.46 -4.61 -10.92
N GLU A 56 8.79 -5.89 -10.83
CA GLU A 56 7.97 -6.99 -11.34
C GLU A 56 6.98 -7.53 -10.31
N LYS A 57 7.23 -7.27 -9.03
CA LYS A 57 6.35 -7.73 -7.96
C LYS A 57 4.96 -7.11 -8.11
N VAL A 58 3.95 -7.96 -8.22
CA VAL A 58 2.54 -7.54 -8.17
C VAL A 58 2.26 -6.91 -6.80
N TYR A 59 1.55 -5.80 -6.78
CA TYR A 59 1.12 -5.20 -5.53
C TYR A 59 -0.13 -5.91 -5.03
N SER A 60 0.03 -6.74 -4.02
CA SER A 60 -1.05 -7.36 -3.28
C SER A 60 -0.87 -7.10 -1.78
N ILE A 61 -1.93 -7.19 -1.02
CA ILE A 61 -1.91 -7.17 0.44
C ILE A 61 -2.35 -8.55 0.88
N PRO A 62 -1.59 -9.24 1.75
CA PRO A 62 -2.01 -10.55 2.26
C PRO A 62 -3.42 -10.47 2.84
N GLU A 63 -4.22 -11.51 2.62
CA GLU A 63 -5.53 -11.61 3.25
C GLU A 63 -5.38 -11.52 4.76
N LEU A 64 -6.29 -10.76 5.38
CA LEU A 64 -6.27 -10.61 6.82
C LEU A 64 -6.58 -11.96 7.47
N PRO A 65 -5.83 -12.36 8.52
CA PRO A 65 -6.17 -13.58 9.25
C PRO A 65 -7.62 -13.55 9.71
N GLY A 66 -8.32 -14.69 9.64
CA GLY A 66 -9.73 -14.81 10.00
C GLY A 66 -10.08 -14.47 11.45
N ASP A 67 -9.08 -14.25 12.29
CA ASP A 67 -9.23 -13.91 13.71
C ASP A 67 -9.12 -12.41 14.02
N LEU A 68 -9.31 -11.54 13.02
CA LEU A 68 -9.36 -10.10 13.25
C LEU A 68 -10.50 -9.72 14.20
N PRO A 69 -10.30 -8.67 15.03
CA PRO A 69 -11.37 -8.19 15.90
C PRO A 69 -12.65 -7.96 15.09
N LYS A 70 -13.76 -8.51 15.58
CA LYS A 70 -15.07 -8.57 14.89
C LYS A 70 -15.72 -7.22 14.58
N SER A 71 -14.99 -6.12 14.66
CA SER A 71 -15.49 -4.79 14.26
C SER A 71 -14.35 -3.87 13.91
N PRO A 72 -14.06 -3.63 12.63
CA PRO A 72 -13.17 -2.55 12.23
C PRO A 72 -13.75 -1.15 12.52
N GLY A 73 -14.96 -1.08 13.09
CA GLY A 73 -15.74 0.14 13.19
C GLY A 73 -16.58 0.39 11.93
N PRO A 74 -17.31 1.52 11.88
CA PRO A 74 -18.18 1.83 10.74
C PRO A 74 -17.40 2.20 9.45
N SER A 75 -16.12 2.55 9.56
CA SER A 75 -15.27 2.98 8.45
C SER A 75 -14.05 2.09 8.29
N ALA A 76 -13.72 1.70 7.06
CA ALA A 76 -12.55 0.91 6.71
C ALA A 76 -11.71 1.58 5.63
N PHE A 77 -10.38 1.46 5.74
CA PHE A 77 -9.42 1.97 4.78
C PHE A 77 -8.92 0.85 3.88
N VAL A 78 -8.96 1.07 2.56
CA VAL A 78 -8.52 0.11 1.56
C VAL A 78 -7.49 0.73 0.63
N ASN A 79 -6.27 0.22 0.66
CA ASN A 79 -5.22 0.67 -0.26
C ASN A 79 -5.47 0.05 -1.64
N ILE A 80 -5.68 0.88 -2.66
CA ILE A 80 -5.95 0.44 -4.04
C ILE A 80 -4.75 0.57 -4.96
N ILE A 81 -3.84 1.49 -4.64
CA ILE A 81 -2.66 1.80 -5.45
C ILE A 81 -1.50 2.19 -4.56
N LYS A 82 -0.30 1.86 -4.96
CA LYS A 82 0.95 2.20 -4.31
C LYS A 82 1.89 2.90 -5.30
N GLY A 83 2.70 3.86 -4.79
CA GLY A 83 3.62 4.63 -5.61
C GLY A 83 2.96 5.76 -6.38
N CYS A 84 3.75 6.53 -7.12
CA CYS A 84 3.25 7.64 -7.92
C CYS A 84 4.21 7.99 -9.06
N ASP A 85 3.69 8.19 -10.26
CA ASP A 85 4.46 8.51 -11.46
C ASP A 85 4.45 10.02 -11.80
N LYS A 86 4.01 10.90 -10.87
CA LYS A 86 3.85 12.33 -11.18
C LYS A 86 5.12 13.17 -11.02
N PHE A 87 6.07 12.75 -10.21
CA PHE A 87 7.35 13.46 -10.02
C PHE A 87 7.20 14.97 -9.78
N CYS A 88 6.18 15.37 -8.98
CA CYS A 88 6.01 16.77 -8.59
C CYS A 88 7.26 17.30 -7.88
N SER A 89 7.65 18.54 -8.13
CA SER A 89 8.94 19.12 -7.71
C SER A 89 9.24 19.05 -6.20
N PHE A 90 8.21 19.02 -5.36
CA PHE A 90 8.33 18.94 -3.89
C PHE A 90 8.13 17.52 -3.33
N CYS A 91 7.79 16.53 -4.17
CA CYS A 91 7.27 15.25 -3.70
C CYS A 91 8.33 14.16 -3.69
N VAL A 92 8.50 13.52 -2.54
CA VAL A 92 9.44 12.42 -2.34
C VAL A 92 8.85 11.04 -2.69
N VAL A 93 7.54 10.94 -2.90
CA VAL A 93 6.83 9.65 -3.08
C VAL A 93 7.43 8.76 -4.17
N PRO A 94 7.76 9.23 -5.39
CA PRO A 94 8.35 8.36 -6.41
C PRO A 94 9.67 7.70 -5.97
N TYR A 95 10.40 8.35 -5.08
CA TYR A 95 11.71 7.89 -4.58
C TYR A 95 11.60 6.98 -3.34
N THR A 96 10.49 7.08 -2.60
CA THR A 96 10.30 6.32 -1.36
C THR A 96 9.25 5.22 -1.47
N ARG A 97 8.31 5.33 -2.41
CA ARG A 97 7.24 4.34 -2.68
C ARG A 97 7.34 3.69 -4.05
N GLY A 98 8.20 4.26 -4.93
CA GLY A 98 8.42 3.77 -6.28
C GLY A 98 7.31 4.17 -7.27
N ARG A 99 7.33 3.46 -8.40
CA ARG A 99 6.36 3.65 -9.49
C ARG A 99 4.98 3.18 -9.08
N GLU A 100 3.95 3.70 -9.78
CA GLU A 100 2.56 3.30 -9.56
C GLU A 100 2.37 1.79 -9.78
N LYS A 101 1.65 1.15 -8.86
CA LYS A 101 1.16 -0.23 -8.97
C LYS A 101 -0.23 -0.32 -8.38
N SER A 102 -1.21 -0.64 -9.21
CA SER A 102 -2.59 -0.87 -8.80
C SER A 102 -2.75 -2.30 -8.30
N ARG A 103 -3.69 -2.52 -7.37
CA ARG A 103 -4.13 -3.85 -6.95
C ARG A 103 -5.23 -4.36 -7.86
N GLU A 104 -5.28 -5.67 -8.07
CA GLU A 104 -6.31 -6.30 -8.91
C GLU A 104 -7.73 -6.02 -8.37
N PRO A 105 -8.69 -5.68 -9.25
CA PRO A 105 -10.06 -5.35 -8.84
C PRO A 105 -10.73 -6.47 -8.03
N ASP A 106 -10.56 -7.72 -8.43
CA ASP A 106 -11.17 -8.86 -7.75
C ASP A 106 -10.65 -9.04 -6.32
N GLU A 107 -9.37 -8.73 -6.09
CA GLU A 107 -8.77 -8.73 -4.76
C GLU A 107 -9.39 -7.64 -3.88
N LEU A 108 -9.55 -6.43 -4.44
CA LEU A 108 -10.18 -5.30 -3.75
C LEU A 108 -11.65 -5.59 -3.41
N TYR A 109 -12.42 -6.11 -4.36
CA TYR A 109 -13.83 -6.44 -4.13
C TYR A 109 -13.99 -7.52 -3.06
N ARG A 110 -13.08 -8.49 -3.01
CA ARG A 110 -13.08 -9.54 -1.98
C ARG A 110 -12.80 -8.98 -0.59
N GLU A 111 -11.75 -8.16 -0.46
CA GLU A 111 -11.40 -7.48 0.78
C GLU A 111 -12.56 -6.59 1.26
N ILE A 112 -13.16 -5.80 0.38
CA ILE A 112 -14.25 -4.89 0.76
C ILE A 112 -15.49 -5.66 1.21
N ARG A 113 -15.88 -6.75 0.54
CA ARG A 113 -17.00 -7.61 1.00
C ARG A 113 -16.73 -8.14 2.40
N HIS A 114 -15.53 -8.63 2.64
CA HIS A 114 -15.12 -9.11 3.96
C HIS A 114 -15.21 -8.01 5.02
N LEU A 115 -14.69 -6.81 4.75
CA LEU A 115 -14.80 -5.66 5.66
C LEU A 115 -16.25 -5.29 5.97
N VAL A 116 -17.13 -5.35 4.97
CA VAL A 116 -18.58 -5.09 5.14
C VAL A 116 -19.24 -6.17 6.00
N GLU A 117 -18.90 -7.44 5.82
CA GLU A 117 -19.38 -8.56 6.66
C GLU A 117 -18.96 -8.35 8.13
N TYR A 118 -17.80 -7.75 8.37
CA TYR A 118 -17.31 -7.36 9.72
C TYR A 118 -17.90 -6.05 10.25
N GLY A 119 -18.82 -5.41 9.50
CA GLY A 119 -19.61 -4.26 9.97
C GLY A 119 -19.21 -2.90 9.40
N ALA A 120 -18.21 -2.82 8.51
CA ALA A 120 -17.90 -1.58 7.81
C ALA A 120 -19.09 -1.10 6.95
N LYS A 121 -19.39 0.20 7.02
CA LYS A 121 -20.44 0.87 6.24
C LYS A 121 -19.85 1.91 5.30
N GLU A 122 -18.70 2.43 5.66
CA GLU A 122 -17.94 3.40 4.89
C GLU A 122 -16.62 2.79 4.43
N ILE A 123 -16.35 2.85 3.13
CA ILE A 123 -15.08 2.42 2.53
C ILE A 123 -14.33 3.66 2.06
N ILE A 124 -13.06 3.78 2.47
CA ILE A 124 -12.19 4.89 2.09
C ILE A 124 -11.02 4.32 1.28
N LEU A 125 -11.03 4.60 -0.02
CA LEU A 125 -9.96 4.16 -0.92
C LEU A 125 -8.73 5.03 -0.77
N LEU A 126 -7.59 4.40 -0.54
CA LEU A 126 -6.31 5.06 -0.29
C LEU A 126 -5.28 4.74 -1.38
N GLY A 127 -4.39 5.72 -1.57
CA GLY A 127 -3.21 5.60 -2.43
C GLY A 127 -2.39 6.87 -2.39
N GLN A 128 -1.36 6.96 -3.20
CA GLN A 128 -0.58 8.17 -3.36
C GLN A 128 -1.10 9.06 -4.51
N ASN A 129 -1.90 8.46 -5.41
CA ASN A 129 -2.60 9.13 -6.50
C ASN A 129 -3.74 8.19 -6.95
N VAL A 130 -4.86 8.20 -6.25
CA VAL A 130 -5.94 7.21 -6.44
C VAL A 130 -6.60 7.28 -7.82
N ASN A 131 -6.70 8.47 -8.42
CA ASN A 131 -7.34 8.65 -9.71
C ASN A 131 -6.47 8.25 -10.91
N SER A 132 -5.24 7.78 -10.66
CA SER A 132 -4.44 7.06 -11.67
C SER A 132 -4.61 5.54 -11.61
N TYR A 133 -5.47 5.03 -10.74
CA TYR A 133 -5.75 3.60 -10.65
C TYR A 133 -6.06 2.99 -12.02
N GLY A 134 -5.56 1.80 -12.25
CA GLY A 134 -5.75 1.07 -13.50
C GLY A 134 -4.70 1.31 -14.58
N LYS A 135 -3.86 2.35 -14.46
CA LYS A 135 -2.85 2.67 -15.48
C LYS A 135 -1.67 1.71 -15.51
N ARG A 136 -1.32 1.12 -14.35
CA ARG A 136 -0.19 0.19 -14.22
C ARG A 136 -0.46 -0.90 -13.17
N GLY A 137 0.18 -2.05 -13.39
CA GLY A 137 0.23 -3.14 -12.41
C GLY A 137 -0.93 -4.13 -12.48
N LEU A 138 -1.92 -3.94 -13.34
CA LEU A 138 -3.06 -4.84 -13.52
C LEU A 138 -2.86 -5.78 -14.70
N LYS A 139 -3.32 -7.01 -14.55
CA LYS A 139 -3.48 -7.97 -15.64
C LYS A 139 -4.67 -7.60 -16.51
N SER A 140 -5.75 -7.15 -15.89
CA SER A 140 -6.98 -6.70 -16.54
C SER A 140 -7.27 -5.25 -16.15
N PRO A 141 -6.71 -4.26 -16.86
CA PRO A 141 -6.88 -2.85 -16.51
C PRO A 141 -8.34 -2.42 -16.56
N ILE A 142 -8.81 -1.82 -15.48
CA ILE A 142 -10.07 -1.06 -15.43
C ILE A 142 -9.77 0.37 -14.97
N PRO A 143 -10.46 1.38 -15.49
CA PRO A 143 -10.26 2.76 -15.05
C PRO A 143 -10.83 2.99 -13.65
N PHE A 144 -10.39 4.07 -13.01
CA PHE A 144 -10.76 4.37 -11.62
C PHE A 144 -12.28 4.50 -11.41
N HIS A 145 -12.99 5.10 -12.35
CA HIS A 145 -14.45 5.24 -12.25
C HIS A 145 -15.16 3.87 -12.27
N GLU A 146 -14.71 2.91 -13.06
CA GLU A 146 -15.28 1.56 -13.05
C GLU A 146 -15.02 0.86 -11.71
N LEU A 147 -13.84 1.05 -11.10
CA LEU A 147 -13.60 0.56 -9.75
C LEU A 147 -14.59 1.19 -8.74
N LEU A 148 -14.83 2.51 -8.84
CA LEU A 148 -15.78 3.20 -7.95
C LEU A 148 -17.18 2.63 -8.08
N TYR A 149 -17.68 2.40 -9.30
CA TYR A 149 -18.97 1.76 -9.53
C TYR A 149 -19.03 0.36 -8.95
N GLY A 150 -18.02 -0.48 -9.24
CA GLY A 150 -18.00 -1.84 -8.71
C GLY A 150 -17.97 -1.91 -7.18
N VAL A 151 -17.27 -0.99 -6.52
CA VAL A 151 -17.28 -0.91 -5.05
C VAL A 151 -18.62 -0.41 -4.52
N ALA A 152 -19.23 0.58 -5.18
CA ALA A 152 -20.52 1.14 -4.76
C ALA A 152 -21.67 0.12 -4.85
N GLU A 153 -21.58 -0.84 -5.76
CA GLU A 153 -22.57 -1.91 -5.93
C GLU A 153 -22.42 -3.04 -4.90
N ILE A 154 -21.37 -3.07 -4.10
CA ILE A 154 -21.21 -4.10 -3.06
C ILE A 154 -22.29 -3.91 -1.98
N PRO A 155 -23.17 -4.92 -1.75
CA PRO A 155 -24.20 -4.82 -0.74
C PRO A 155 -23.63 -4.52 0.64
N GLY A 156 -24.14 -3.48 1.31
CA GLY A 156 -23.71 -3.04 2.63
C GLY A 156 -22.76 -1.86 2.63
N VAL A 157 -22.14 -1.51 1.52
CA VAL A 157 -21.42 -0.23 1.36
C VAL A 157 -22.44 0.90 1.32
N GLN A 158 -22.40 1.80 2.32
CA GLN A 158 -23.31 2.93 2.40
C GLN A 158 -22.64 4.25 2.01
N ARG A 159 -21.32 4.31 2.13
CA ARG A 159 -20.52 5.48 1.77
C ARG A 159 -19.18 5.05 1.17
N LEU A 160 -18.87 5.63 0.03
CA LEU A 160 -17.58 5.46 -0.62
C LEU A 160 -16.85 6.80 -0.64
N ARG A 161 -15.59 6.78 -0.24
CA ARG A 161 -14.69 7.93 -0.29
C ARG A 161 -13.35 7.55 -0.88
N PHE A 162 -12.63 8.53 -1.34
CA PHE A 162 -11.23 8.38 -1.72
C PHE A 162 -10.45 9.65 -1.38
N THR A 163 -9.13 9.55 -1.31
CA THR A 163 -8.26 10.68 -1.00
C THR A 163 -6.96 10.60 -1.80
N THR A 164 -6.22 11.72 -1.86
CA THR A 164 -4.95 11.82 -2.58
C THR A 164 -5.10 11.69 -4.10
N SER A 165 -5.79 12.62 -4.71
CA SER A 165 -5.95 12.74 -6.17
C SER A 165 -4.96 13.75 -6.76
N HIS A 166 -4.61 13.55 -8.05
CA HIS A 166 -3.80 14.50 -8.81
C HIS A 166 -4.64 15.10 -9.95
N PRO A 167 -4.60 16.44 -10.16
CA PRO A 167 -5.44 17.11 -11.16
C PRO A 167 -5.30 16.56 -12.57
N ASN A 168 -4.09 16.17 -12.99
CA ASN A 168 -3.84 15.64 -14.34
C ASN A 168 -4.51 14.29 -14.63
N ASP A 169 -5.04 13.62 -13.60
CA ASP A 169 -5.69 12.31 -13.73
C ASP A 169 -7.20 12.38 -13.50
N PHE A 170 -7.75 13.59 -13.35
CA PHE A 170 -9.19 13.78 -13.41
C PHE A 170 -9.66 13.71 -14.87
N THR A 171 -10.54 12.77 -15.14
CA THR A 171 -11.25 12.64 -16.43
C THR A 171 -12.63 13.29 -16.32
N ARG A 172 -13.34 13.40 -17.44
CA ARG A 172 -14.73 13.90 -17.44
C ARG A 172 -15.76 12.83 -17.05
N GLU A 173 -15.31 11.59 -17.00
CA GLU A 173 -16.09 10.41 -16.55
C GLU A 173 -15.93 10.27 -15.03
#